data_1f8828698fcbcf6b431c8bf3f05a9a8b
#
_entry.id   1f8828698fcbcf6b431c8bf3f05a9a8b
#
_cell.length_a   1.000
_cell.length_b   1.000
_cell.length_c   1.000
_cell.angle_alpha   90.00
_cell.angle_beta   90.00
_cell.angle_gamma   90.00
#
_symmetry.space_group_name_H-M   'P 1'
#
loop_
_entity.id
_entity.type
_entity.pdbx_description
1 polymer ?
#
loop_
_entity_poly.entity_id
_entity_poly.type
_entity_poly.pdbx_seq_one_letter_code
_entity_poly.pdbx_strand_id
1 'polypeptide(L)'
;EWTKGVKYGERRFQFEYELSKYSFEVADVPMHFQLFDMYEKESKNCLNNDLVFPAYEYVLKCSHTFNNLDARGAISTTERMSYILRIRDLAKGCAEKFVEARERLGFPLLNK
;
A
#
# COMPACT_ATOMS: atom_id res chain seq x y z
N GLU A 1 -13.60 27.34 14.78
CA GLU A 1 -14.85 26.57 14.77
C GLU A 1 -15.49 26.66 13.39
N TRP A 2 -15.63 25.55 12.72
CA TRP A 2 -16.08 25.58 11.35
C TRP A 2 -17.38 24.82 11.12
N THR A 3 -17.88 24.20 12.15
CA THR A 3 -19.26 23.77 12.17
C THR A 3 -19.81 24.11 13.53
N LYS A 4 -21.11 24.33 13.59
CA LYS A 4 -21.77 24.75 14.79
C LYS A 4 -21.52 23.75 15.91
N GLY A 5 -20.79 24.15 16.94
CA GLY A 5 -20.54 23.33 18.10
C GLY A 5 -19.49 22.24 17.92
N VAL A 6 -18.84 22.18 16.77
CA VAL A 6 -17.82 21.17 16.52
C VAL A 6 -16.51 21.85 16.14
N LYS A 7 -15.48 21.56 16.91
CA LYS A 7 -14.14 22.11 16.67
C LYS A 7 -13.35 21.18 15.78
N TYR A 8 -12.36 21.73 15.09
CA TYR A 8 -11.50 20.96 14.21
C TYR A 8 -10.84 19.77 14.94
N GLY A 9 -10.35 20.01 16.17
CA GLY A 9 -9.72 18.96 16.95
C GLY A 9 -10.64 17.80 17.28
N GLU A 10 -11.91 18.08 17.53
CA GLU A 10 -12.89 17.02 17.82
C GLU A 10 -13.14 16.17 16.60
N ARG A 11 -13.22 16.78 15.42
CA ARG A 11 -13.44 16.04 14.18
C ARG A 11 -12.23 15.18 13.83
N ARG A 12 -11.03 15.70 14.04
CA ARG A 12 -9.81 14.95 13.82
C ARG A 12 -9.72 13.76 14.74
N PHE A 13 -10.07 13.93 16.01
CA PHE A 13 -10.09 12.83 16.96
C PHE A 13 -11.07 11.75 16.52
N GLN A 14 -12.26 12.12 16.07
CA GLN A 14 -13.25 11.17 15.61
C GLN A 14 -12.75 10.40 14.40
N PHE A 15 -12.11 11.07 13.45
CA PHE A 15 -11.55 10.45 12.27
C PHE A 15 -10.49 9.41 12.64
N GLU A 16 -9.57 9.77 13.51
CA GLU A 16 -8.51 8.86 13.96
C GLU A 16 -9.08 7.69 14.73
N TYR A 17 -10.09 7.92 15.55
CA TYR A 17 -10.74 6.86 16.30
C TYR A 17 -11.38 5.84 15.38
N GLU A 18 -12.07 6.29 14.36
CA GLU A 18 -12.75 5.40 13.44
C GLU A 18 -11.76 4.58 12.62
N LEU A 19 -10.67 5.18 12.16
CA LEU A 19 -9.65 4.45 11.42
C LEU A 19 -8.99 3.39 12.29
N SER A 20 -8.69 3.74 13.53
CA SER A 20 -8.08 2.80 14.47
C SER A 20 -9.02 1.65 14.78
N LYS A 21 -10.27 1.95 15.04
CA LYS A 21 -11.27 0.93 15.33
C LYS A 21 -11.45 -0.01 14.15
N TYR A 22 -11.48 0.54 12.94
CA TYR A 22 -11.58 -0.30 11.75
C TYR A 22 -10.42 -1.28 11.67
N SER A 23 -9.19 -0.78 11.82
CA SER A 23 -8.00 -1.63 11.70
C SER A 23 -7.93 -2.70 12.78
N PHE A 24 -8.29 -2.35 14.03
CA PHE A 24 -8.10 -3.27 15.16
C PHE A 24 -9.30 -4.17 15.42
N GLU A 25 -10.50 -3.76 15.07
CA GLU A 25 -11.70 -4.49 15.50
C GLU A 25 -12.67 -4.88 14.40
N VAL A 26 -12.78 -4.08 13.34
CA VAL A 26 -13.87 -4.21 12.36
C VAL A 26 -13.42 -4.79 11.03
N ALA A 27 -12.17 -4.54 10.63
CA ALA A 27 -11.69 -4.96 9.31
C ALA A 27 -11.93 -6.45 9.07
N ASP A 28 -12.43 -6.75 7.89
CA ASP A 28 -12.73 -8.13 7.47
C ASP A 28 -11.43 -8.84 7.10
N VAL A 29 -11.00 -9.78 7.95
CA VAL A 29 -9.73 -10.47 7.79
C VAL A 29 -9.66 -11.29 6.50
N PRO A 30 -10.63 -12.19 6.21
CA PRO A 30 -10.58 -12.94 4.95
C PRO A 30 -10.54 -12.03 3.73
N MET A 31 -11.30 -10.94 3.74
CA MET A 31 -11.31 -9.99 2.63
C MET A 31 -9.92 -9.38 2.44
N HIS A 32 -9.24 -9.01 3.53
CA HIS A 32 -7.92 -8.41 3.43
C HIS A 32 -6.89 -9.38 2.87
N PHE A 33 -6.96 -10.65 3.22
CA PHE A 33 -6.06 -11.64 2.62
C PHE A 33 -6.29 -11.74 1.11
N GLN A 34 -7.54 -11.75 0.69
CA GLN A 34 -7.86 -11.77 -0.74
C GLN A 34 -7.41 -10.50 -1.44
N LEU A 35 -7.62 -9.35 -0.81
CA LEU A 35 -7.19 -8.07 -1.38
C LEU A 35 -5.69 -8.02 -1.56
N PHE A 36 -4.94 -8.51 -0.60
CA PHE A 36 -3.48 -8.53 -0.72
C PHE A 36 -3.05 -9.29 -1.97
N ASP A 37 -3.59 -10.49 -2.13
CA ASP A 37 -3.25 -11.32 -3.29
C ASP A 37 -3.67 -10.64 -4.59
N MET A 38 -4.83 -10.02 -4.62
CA MET A 38 -5.34 -9.34 -5.81
C MET A 38 -4.48 -8.12 -6.15
N TYR A 39 -4.14 -7.33 -5.15
CA TYR A 39 -3.29 -6.16 -5.36
C TYR A 39 -1.89 -6.55 -5.82
N GLU A 40 -1.33 -7.61 -5.26
CA GLU A 40 -0.03 -8.11 -5.69
C GLU A 40 -0.07 -8.53 -7.16
N LYS A 41 -1.10 -9.26 -7.53
CA LYS A 41 -1.28 -9.73 -8.90
C LYS A 41 -1.42 -8.55 -9.86
N GLU A 42 -2.19 -7.55 -9.48
CA GLU A 42 -2.40 -6.39 -10.34
C GLU A 42 -1.14 -5.54 -10.45
N SER A 43 -0.38 -5.43 -9.37
CA SER A 43 0.91 -4.74 -9.43
C SER A 43 1.84 -5.40 -10.45
N LYS A 44 1.92 -6.72 -10.42
CA LYS A 44 2.74 -7.47 -11.38
C LYS A 44 2.22 -7.30 -12.80
N ASN A 45 0.91 -7.29 -12.98
CA ASN A 45 0.31 -7.05 -14.28
C ASN A 45 0.70 -5.68 -14.82
N CYS A 46 0.67 -4.66 -13.99
CA CYS A 46 1.09 -3.32 -14.39
C CYS A 46 2.57 -3.29 -14.78
N LEU A 47 3.42 -3.97 -14.01
CA LEU A 47 4.84 -4.04 -14.33
C LEU A 47 5.09 -4.74 -15.65
N ASN A 48 4.34 -5.80 -15.93
CA ASN A 48 4.46 -6.53 -17.20
C ASN A 48 4.06 -5.67 -18.39
N ASN A 49 3.29 -4.64 -18.17
CA ASN A 49 2.89 -3.69 -19.20
C ASN A 49 3.64 -2.37 -19.11
N ASP A 50 4.73 -2.35 -18.36
CA ASP A 50 5.60 -1.17 -18.19
C ASP A 50 4.87 0.04 -17.58
N LEU A 51 3.87 -0.20 -16.76
CA LEU A 51 3.12 0.84 -16.08
C LEU A 51 3.60 0.96 -14.65
N VAL A 52 4.68 1.70 -14.44
CA VAL A 52 5.38 1.77 -13.16
C VAL A 52 4.55 2.47 -12.07
N PHE A 53 3.95 3.61 -12.40
CA PHE A 53 3.23 4.37 -11.39
C PHE A 53 1.98 3.63 -10.88
N PRO A 54 1.13 3.07 -11.74
CA PRO A 54 0.04 2.22 -11.24
C PRO A 54 0.53 1.01 -10.44
N ALA A 55 1.64 0.39 -10.87
CA ALA A 55 2.21 -0.73 -10.14
C ALA A 55 2.59 -0.33 -8.72
N TYR A 56 3.22 0.83 -8.57
CA TYR A 56 3.62 1.34 -7.27
C TYR A 56 2.40 1.65 -6.39
N GLU A 57 1.33 2.18 -6.99
CA GLU A 57 0.08 2.40 -6.27
C GLU A 57 -0.41 1.11 -5.62
N TYR A 58 -0.35 0.00 -6.35
CA TYR A 58 -0.78 -1.28 -5.80
C TYR A 58 0.18 -1.83 -4.75
N VAL A 59 1.47 -1.47 -4.83
CA VAL A 59 2.41 -1.79 -3.75
C VAL A 59 1.99 -1.10 -2.45
N LEU A 60 1.61 0.17 -2.55
CA LEU A 60 1.14 0.92 -1.39
C LEU A 60 -0.15 0.30 -0.83
N LYS A 61 -1.04 -0.16 -1.69
CA LYS A 61 -2.26 -0.83 -1.26
C LYS A 61 -1.96 -2.15 -0.55
N CYS A 62 -0.97 -2.90 -1.04
CA CYS A 62 -0.51 -4.11 -0.36
C CYS A 62 0.01 -3.80 1.03
N SER A 63 0.82 -2.76 1.16
CA SER A 63 1.36 -2.35 2.46
C SER A 63 0.26 -1.98 3.42
N HIS A 64 -0.71 -1.21 2.95
CA HIS A 64 -1.83 -0.79 3.79
C HIS A 64 -2.67 -2.00 4.24
N THR A 65 -2.95 -2.92 3.33
CA THR A 65 -3.70 -4.13 3.63
C THR A 65 -2.95 -4.98 4.65
N PHE A 66 -1.64 -5.12 4.47
CA PHE A 66 -0.81 -5.86 5.41
C PHE A 66 -0.85 -5.21 6.80
N ASN A 67 -0.75 -3.89 6.87
CA ASN A 67 -0.80 -3.19 8.15
C ASN A 67 -2.12 -3.44 8.89
N ASN A 68 -3.23 -3.47 8.16
CA ASN A 68 -4.53 -3.77 8.77
C ASN A 68 -4.58 -5.19 9.29
N LEU A 69 -4.04 -6.16 8.55
CA LEU A 69 -3.98 -7.55 9.00
C LEU A 69 -3.09 -7.72 10.22
N ASP A 70 -1.96 -7.03 10.23
CA ASP A 70 -1.04 -7.08 11.36
C ASP A 70 -1.66 -6.47 12.61
N ALA A 71 -2.37 -5.35 12.44
CA ALA A 71 -3.07 -4.68 13.54
C ALA A 71 -4.14 -5.60 14.16
N ARG A 72 -4.78 -6.43 13.36
CA ARG A 72 -5.78 -7.39 13.84
C ARG A 72 -5.16 -8.61 14.50
N GLY A 73 -3.84 -8.74 14.44
CA GLY A 73 -3.18 -9.92 14.95
C GLY A 73 -3.46 -11.17 14.12
N ALA A 74 -3.83 -10.97 12.86
CA ALA A 74 -4.20 -12.09 11.98
C ALA A 74 -3.00 -12.75 11.32
N ILE A 75 -1.81 -12.18 11.49
CA ILE A 75 -0.60 -12.64 10.83
C ILE A 75 0.39 -13.12 11.89
N SER A 76 0.87 -14.37 11.75
CA SER A 76 1.87 -14.91 12.65
C SER A 76 3.23 -14.26 12.36
N THR A 77 4.18 -14.46 13.28
CA THR A 77 5.54 -13.93 13.12
C THR A 77 6.18 -14.43 11.83
N THR A 78 5.98 -15.71 11.52
CA THR A 78 6.54 -16.32 10.31
C THR A 78 5.89 -15.75 9.07
N GLU A 79 4.56 -15.64 9.09
CA GLU A 79 3.82 -15.07 7.96
C GLU A 79 4.16 -13.61 7.73
N ARG A 80 4.41 -12.87 8.81
CA ARG A 80 4.77 -11.45 8.70
C ARG A 80 5.99 -11.27 7.81
N MET A 81 7.02 -12.07 8.04
CA MET A 81 8.24 -11.98 7.24
C MET A 81 7.95 -12.27 5.77
N SER A 82 7.13 -13.29 5.50
CA SER A 82 6.76 -13.65 4.14
C SER A 82 6.06 -12.49 3.42
N TYR A 83 5.10 -11.84 4.09
CA TYR A 83 4.39 -10.72 3.49
C TYR A 83 5.29 -9.52 3.26
N ILE A 84 6.19 -9.24 4.20
CA ILE A 84 7.15 -8.15 4.05
C ILE A 84 8.05 -8.39 2.83
N LEU A 85 8.50 -9.61 2.64
CA LEU A 85 9.34 -9.95 1.49
C LEU A 85 8.57 -9.80 0.18
N ARG A 86 7.30 -10.19 0.16
CA ARG A 86 6.46 -10.03 -1.04
C ARG A 86 6.32 -8.55 -1.40
N ILE A 87 6.09 -7.69 -0.42
CA ILE A 87 5.97 -6.25 -0.64
C ILE A 87 7.30 -5.68 -1.15
N ARG A 88 8.40 -6.11 -0.54
CA ARG A 88 9.73 -5.65 -0.95
C ARG A 88 10.05 -6.05 -2.38
N ASP A 89 9.67 -7.26 -2.77
CA ASP A 89 9.90 -7.73 -4.14
C ASP A 89 9.11 -6.90 -5.14
N LEU A 90 7.87 -6.55 -4.82
CA LEU A 90 7.07 -5.69 -5.69
C LEU A 90 7.70 -4.30 -5.80
N ALA A 91 8.13 -3.73 -4.69
CA ALA A 91 8.76 -2.41 -4.68
C ALA A 91 10.06 -2.42 -5.48
N LYS A 92 10.82 -3.49 -5.35
CA LYS A 92 12.07 -3.64 -6.10
C LYS A 92 11.78 -3.70 -7.60
N GLY A 93 10.75 -4.46 -7.99
CA GLY A 93 10.34 -4.53 -9.38
C GLY A 93 9.95 -3.17 -9.94
N CYS A 94 9.24 -2.37 -9.15
CA CYS A 94 8.87 -1.00 -9.55
C CYS A 94 10.11 -0.14 -9.74
N ALA A 95 11.08 -0.23 -8.84
CA ALA A 95 12.30 0.55 -8.92
C ALA A 95 13.12 0.17 -10.16
N GLU A 96 13.23 -1.13 -10.44
CA GLU A 96 13.96 -1.60 -11.60
C GLU A 96 13.31 -1.10 -12.90
N LYS A 97 12.00 -1.18 -12.99
CA LYS A 97 11.27 -0.71 -14.17
C LYS A 97 11.39 0.81 -14.33
N PHE A 98 11.39 1.53 -13.22
CA PHE A 98 11.57 2.98 -13.26
C PHE A 98 12.92 3.34 -13.84
N VAL A 99 13.98 2.66 -13.42
CA VAL A 99 15.32 2.89 -13.93
C VAL A 99 15.39 2.56 -15.41
N GLU A 100 14.82 1.43 -15.84
CA GLU A 100 14.77 1.05 -17.25
C GLU A 100 14.08 2.12 -18.09
N ALA A 101 12.96 2.64 -17.61
CA ALA A 101 12.24 3.67 -18.33
C ALA A 101 13.08 4.93 -18.51
N ARG A 102 13.81 5.32 -17.47
CA ARG A 102 14.70 6.47 -17.54
C ARG A 102 15.85 6.23 -18.51
N GLU A 103 16.39 5.03 -18.52
CA GLU A 103 17.45 4.69 -19.45
C GLU A 103 16.97 4.76 -20.90
N ARG A 104 15.76 4.25 -21.15
CA ARG A 104 15.17 4.33 -22.50
C ARG A 104 15.00 5.76 -22.97
N LEU A 105 14.71 6.67 -22.02
CA LEU A 105 14.59 8.08 -22.34
C LEU A 105 15.94 8.79 -22.41
N GLY A 106 17.03 8.07 -22.16
CA GLY A 106 18.37 8.62 -22.24
C GLY A 106 18.71 9.56 -21.10
N PHE A 107 18.06 9.39 -19.95
CA PHE A 107 18.28 10.25 -18.80
C PHE A 107 18.26 11.74 -19.17
N PRO A 108 17.14 12.21 -19.73
CA PRO A 108 17.12 13.57 -20.29
C PRO A 108 17.54 14.66 -19.32
N LEU A 109 17.31 14.46 -18.03
CA LEU A 109 17.71 15.46 -17.02
C LEU A 109 19.23 15.51 -16.84
N LEU A 110 19.90 14.40 -17.09
CA LEU A 110 21.33 14.33 -16.96
C LEU A 110 22.04 14.79 -18.23
N ASN A 111 21.38 14.68 -19.35
CA ASN A 111 21.95 15.00 -20.65
C ASN A 111 21.79 16.46 -21.05
N LYS A 112 21.25 17.25 -20.18
CA LYS A 112 21.09 18.68 -20.47
C LYS A 112 22.36 19.49 -20.25
#